data_c69b457c7a9032552c18112412d8e63d
#
_entry.id   c69b457c7a9032552c18112412d8e63d
#
_cell.length_a   1.000
_cell.length_b   1.000
_cell.length_c   1.000
_cell.angle_alpha   90.00
_cell.angle_beta   90.00
_cell.angle_gamma   90.00
#
_symmetry.space_group_name_H-M   'P 1'
#
loop_
_entity.id
_entity.type
_entity.pdbx_description
1 polymer ?
#
loop_
_entity_poly.entity_id
_entity_poly.type
_entity_poly.pdbx_seq_one_letter_code
_entity_poly.pdbx_strand_id
1 'polypeptide(L)'
;MNMKKVAYPIRAVSKLTGISIDNLRAWERRYKAIEPSRSDRGRVYEEADVERLILLRQAVEGGHAISKLAALSNRELEALNTRSAALSRRPIDAADAGTAGATPDLKVLHDAISRFSCSEIEAELNRMAALFPARNLIHRVIVPLMTELGEGWYRGDLRVAQEHMVSAALRNLVGSLVRLFARTQPKTSLLFATPKGEMHEFGILCAAMLAGAGGLGVAYLGVNLPSAEIIDAARKTGAEVVVLSVKAAVSGKASMKELHRISEGLPASTELWVGGVHSPHIVKEITTTRARYLRDLTILEQELARLGARF
;
A
#
# COMPACT_ATOMS: atom_id res chain seq x y z
N MET A 1 -2.65 -6.20 -45.17
CA MET A 1 -3.50 -6.90 -44.21
C MET A 1 -3.85 -5.90 -43.11
N ASN A 2 -5.09 -5.39 -43.11
CA ASN A 2 -5.57 -4.40 -42.13
C ASN A 2 -5.76 -5.13 -40.80
N MET A 3 -4.83 -4.99 -39.86
CA MET A 3 -5.03 -5.45 -38.48
C MET A 3 -6.22 -4.66 -37.94
N LYS A 4 -7.32 -5.33 -37.54
CA LYS A 4 -8.43 -4.72 -36.85
C LYS A 4 -7.86 -4.10 -35.58
N LYS A 5 -7.90 -2.76 -35.46
CA LYS A 5 -7.58 -2.05 -34.24
C LYS A 5 -8.49 -2.58 -33.12
N VAL A 6 -7.90 -3.11 -32.08
CA VAL A 6 -8.64 -3.57 -30.91
C VAL A 6 -9.21 -2.34 -30.20
N ALA A 7 -10.49 -2.37 -29.96
CA ALA A 7 -11.24 -1.24 -29.41
C ALA A 7 -11.89 -1.65 -28.07
N TYR A 8 -11.62 -0.89 -27.02
CA TYR A 8 -12.04 -1.20 -25.65
C TYR A 8 -13.17 -0.27 -25.17
N PRO A 9 -14.29 -0.81 -24.66
CA PRO A 9 -15.31 0.01 -23.99
C PRO A 9 -14.80 0.49 -22.62
N ILE A 10 -15.32 1.60 -22.11
CA ILE A 10 -14.86 2.24 -20.86
C ILE A 10 -14.79 1.29 -19.65
N ARG A 11 -15.70 0.30 -19.58
CA ARG A 11 -15.68 -0.72 -18.51
C ARG A 11 -14.46 -1.64 -18.61
N ALA A 12 -14.06 -2.00 -19.84
CA ALA A 12 -12.86 -2.80 -20.06
C ALA A 12 -11.61 -1.99 -19.73
N VAL A 13 -11.54 -0.73 -20.17
CA VAL A 13 -10.45 0.19 -19.85
C VAL A 13 -10.31 0.39 -18.35
N SER A 14 -11.40 0.60 -17.63
CA SER A 14 -11.39 0.69 -16.17
C SER A 14 -10.81 -0.57 -15.52
N LYS A 15 -11.15 -1.74 -16.03
CA LYS A 15 -10.56 -3.02 -15.56
C LYS A 15 -9.08 -3.13 -15.93
N LEU A 16 -8.68 -2.80 -17.15
CA LEU A 16 -7.30 -2.89 -17.62
C LEU A 16 -6.36 -1.89 -16.97
N THR A 17 -6.84 -0.67 -16.71
CA THR A 17 -6.03 0.40 -16.17
C THR A 17 -6.16 0.60 -14.66
N GLY A 18 -7.15 0.01 -13.97
CA GLY A 18 -7.44 0.22 -12.55
C GLY A 18 -7.95 1.61 -12.21
N ILE A 19 -8.21 2.42 -13.22
CA ILE A 19 -8.77 3.76 -13.03
C ILE A 19 -10.29 3.64 -12.98
N SER A 20 -10.93 4.21 -11.96
CA SER A 20 -12.38 4.19 -11.89
C SER A 20 -13.02 4.91 -13.10
N ILE A 21 -14.22 4.48 -13.51
CA ILE A 21 -14.94 5.09 -14.64
C ILE A 21 -15.11 6.59 -14.44
N ASP A 22 -15.34 7.04 -13.21
CA ASP A 22 -15.50 8.46 -12.90
C ASP A 22 -14.20 9.24 -13.05
N ASN A 23 -13.08 8.65 -12.66
CA ASN A 23 -11.76 9.22 -12.88
C ASN A 23 -11.40 9.25 -14.37
N LEU A 24 -11.67 8.19 -15.14
CA LEU A 24 -11.50 8.18 -16.59
C LEU A 24 -12.24 9.34 -17.24
N ARG A 25 -13.52 9.51 -16.92
CA ARG A 25 -14.35 10.62 -17.42
C ARG A 25 -13.84 12.00 -16.97
N ALA A 26 -13.31 12.09 -15.75
CA ALA A 26 -12.73 13.34 -15.24
C ALA A 26 -11.43 13.68 -15.96
N TRP A 27 -10.57 12.68 -16.22
CA TRP A 27 -9.29 12.85 -16.92
C TRP A 27 -9.49 13.25 -18.39
N GLU A 28 -10.47 12.65 -19.07
CA GLU A 28 -10.88 13.08 -20.41
C GLU A 28 -11.36 14.54 -20.41
N ARG A 29 -12.38 14.84 -19.59
CA ARG A 29 -13.11 16.10 -19.66
C ARG A 29 -12.33 17.28 -19.12
N ARG A 30 -11.64 17.11 -17.97
CA ARG A 30 -10.97 18.21 -17.27
C ARG A 30 -9.53 18.43 -17.70
N TYR A 31 -8.84 17.36 -18.06
CA TYR A 31 -7.40 17.42 -18.31
C TYR A 31 -7.02 17.04 -19.74
N LYS A 32 -7.98 16.57 -20.55
CA LYS A 32 -7.72 16.07 -21.92
C LYS A 32 -6.56 15.08 -21.98
N ALA A 33 -6.45 14.25 -20.93
CA ALA A 33 -5.37 13.30 -20.80
C ALA A 33 -5.36 12.21 -21.89
N ILE A 34 -6.56 11.91 -22.42
CA ILE A 34 -6.84 11.05 -23.57
C ILE A 34 -8.06 11.58 -24.32
N GLU A 35 -8.17 11.24 -25.60
CA GLU A 35 -9.32 11.61 -26.44
C GLU A 35 -9.91 10.36 -27.10
N PRO A 36 -10.76 9.59 -26.38
CA PRO A 36 -11.33 8.36 -26.92
C PRO A 36 -12.27 8.67 -28.09
N SER A 37 -12.28 7.79 -29.08
CA SER A 37 -13.23 7.85 -30.19
C SER A 37 -14.66 7.53 -29.69
N ARG A 38 -15.68 7.92 -30.48
CA ARG A 38 -17.07 7.60 -30.19
C ARG A 38 -17.62 6.63 -31.23
N SER A 39 -18.28 5.59 -30.77
CA SER A 39 -19.10 4.69 -31.59
C SER A 39 -20.57 4.78 -31.19
N ASP A 40 -21.44 4.13 -31.92
CA ASP A 40 -22.89 4.03 -31.61
C ASP A 40 -23.15 3.41 -30.22
N ARG A 41 -22.18 2.67 -29.67
CA ARG A 41 -22.24 2.04 -28.35
C ARG A 41 -21.53 2.82 -27.24
N GLY A 42 -21.07 4.05 -27.51
CA GLY A 42 -20.43 4.93 -26.55
C GLY A 42 -18.94 5.17 -26.80
N ARG A 43 -18.18 5.49 -25.75
CA ARG A 43 -16.74 5.74 -25.82
C ARG A 43 -15.96 4.47 -26.10
N VAL A 44 -14.99 4.59 -27.01
CA VAL A 44 -14.12 3.51 -27.45
C VAL A 44 -12.67 3.97 -27.38
N TYR A 45 -11.85 3.19 -26.71
CA TYR A 45 -10.43 3.45 -26.48
C TYR A 45 -9.59 2.50 -27.31
N GLU A 46 -8.52 3.02 -27.89
CA GLU A 46 -7.52 2.22 -28.59
C GLU A 46 -6.47 1.68 -27.58
N GLU A 47 -5.65 0.75 -28.02
CA GLU A 47 -4.58 0.17 -27.21
C GLU A 47 -3.61 1.25 -26.70
N ALA A 48 -3.26 2.21 -27.57
CA ALA A 48 -2.44 3.36 -27.21
C ALA A 48 -3.05 4.23 -26.10
N ASP A 49 -4.39 4.34 -26.02
CA ASP A 49 -5.07 5.04 -24.93
C ASP A 49 -4.93 4.29 -23.60
N VAL A 50 -5.02 2.95 -23.67
CA VAL A 50 -4.86 2.08 -22.49
C VAL A 50 -3.43 2.17 -21.96
N GLU A 51 -2.42 2.08 -22.83
CA GLU A 51 -1.00 2.24 -22.47
C GLU A 51 -0.75 3.61 -21.81
N ARG A 52 -1.24 4.68 -22.43
CA ARG A 52 -1.11 6.03 -21.88
C ARG A 52 -1.77 6.16 -20.51
N LEU A 53 -2.95 5.59 -20.33
CA LEU A 53 -3.65 5.60 -19.05
C LEU A 53 -2.89 4.84 -17.96
N ILE A 54 -2.23 3.73 -18.29
CA ILE A 54 -1.37 2.99 -17.37
C ILE A 54 -0.20 3.86 -16.91
N LEU A 55 0.48 4.54 -17.85
CA LEU A 55 1.61 5.43 -17.54
C LEU A 55 1.16 6.62 -16.66
N LEU A 56 0.03 7.23 -16.98
CA LEU A 56 -0.54 8.32 -16.20
C LEU A 56 -0.91 7.85 -14.78
N ARG A 57 -1.50 6.67 -14.64
CA ARG A 57 -1.82 6.09 -13.34
C ARG A 57 -0.57 5.90 -12.50
N GLN A 58 0.47 5.28 -13.05
CA GLN A 58 1.75 5.06 -12.36
C GLN A 58 2.35 6.38 -11.86
N ALA A 59 2.34 7.42 -12.69
CA ALA A 59 2.83 8.73 -12.31
C ALA A 59 1.97 9.41 -11.22
N VAL A 60 0.64 9.24 -11.26
CA VAL A 60 -0.27 9.72 -10.20
C VAL A 60 -0.04 8.96 -8.90
N GLU A 61 0.17 7.65 -8.95
CA GLU A 61 0.54 6.81 -7.79
C GLU A 61 1.91 7.22 -7.23
N GLY A 62 2.83 7.69 -8.09
CA GLY A 62 4.09 8.32 -7.69
C GLY A 62 3.96 9.73 -7.07
N GLY A 63 2.72 10.21 -6.84
CA GLY A 63 2.44 11.48 -6.15
C GLY A 63 2.33 12.70 -7.07
N HIS A 64 2.34 12.53 -8.39
CA HIS A 64 2.23 13.64 -9.33
C HIS A 64 0.77 14.00 -9.64
N ALA A 65 0.47 15.29 -9.77
CA ALA A 65 -0.88 15.75 -10.10
C ALA A 65 -1.22 15.50 -11.57
N ILE A 66 -2.37 14.86 -11.87
CA ILE A 66 -2.82 14.57 -13.23
C ILE A 66 -2.85 15.81 -14.13
N SER A 67 -3.15 16.98 -13.59
CA SER A 67 -3.15 18.26 -14.33
C SER A 67 -1.79 18.63 -14.93
N LYS A 68 -0.68 18.15 -14.34
CA LYS A 68 0.67 18.34 -14.86
C LYS A 68 1.09 17.22 -15.79
N LEU A 69 0.58 16.01 -15.57
CA LEU A 69 0.93 14.82 -16.32
C LEU A 69 0.21 14.75 -17.68
N ALA A 70 -0.99 15.27 -17.77
CA ALA A 70 -1.83 15.18 -18.98
C ALA A 70 -1.17 15.81 -20.22
N ALA A 71 -0.31 16.80 -20.03
CA ALA A 71 0.42 17.48 -21.10
C ALA A 71 1.71 16.75 -21.52
N LEU A 72 2.16 15.72 -20.77
CA LEU A 72 3.39 14.99 -21.06
C LEU A 72 3.16 13.92 -22.12
N SER A 73 4.18 13.68 -22.95
CA SER A 73 4.21 12.54 -23.85
C SER A 73 4.40 11.22 -23.09
N ASN A 74 4.09 10.08 -23.73
CA ASN A 74 4.30 8.76 -23.11
C ASN A 74 5.76 8.55 -22.73
N ARG A 75 6.71 9.00 -23.55
CA ARG A 75 8.15 8.91 -23.28
C ARG A 75 8.56 9.71 -22.03
N GLU A 76 7.97 10.88 -21.82
CA GLU A 76 8.23 11.70 -20.64
C GLU A 76 7.59 11.06 -19.40
N LEU A 77 6.41 10.45 -19.53
CA LEU A 77 5.76 9.70 -18.46
C LEU A 77 6.57 8.45 -18.07
N GLU A 78 7.11 7.70 -19.05
CA GLU A 78 8.01 6.57 -18.81
C GLU A 78 9.27 7.01 -18.06
N ALA A 79 9.91 8.09 -18.53
CA ALA A 79 11.10 8.65 -17.88
C ALA A 79 10.82 9.11 -16.45
N LEU A 80 9.65 9.73 -16.22
CA LEU A 80 9.19 10.17 -14.91
C LEU A 80 8.95 8.98 -13.97
N ASN A 81 8.25 7.94 -14.46
CA ASN A 81 7.95 6.72 -13.71
C ASN A 81 9.25 5.96 -13.38
N THR A 82 10.19 5.85 -14.33
CA THR A 82 11.51 5.24 -14.12
C THR A 82 12.31 6.03 -13.07
N ARG A 83 12.27 7.35 -13.11
CA ARG A 83 12.96 8.23 -12.16
C ARG A 83 12.34 8.13 -10.77
N SER A 84 11.02 8.09 -10.67
CA SER A 84 10.30 7.87 -9.41
C SER A 84 10.61 6.50 -8.81
N ALA A 85 10.65 5.45 -9.64
CA ALA A 85 11.06 4.12 -9.23
C ALA A 85 12.55 4.06 -8.81
N ALA A 86 13.44 4.81 -9.49
CA ALA A 86 14.84 4.91 -9.13
C ALA A 86 15.06 5.70 -7.83
N LEU A 87 14.27 6.74 -7.58
CA LEU A 87 14.29 7.51 -6.32
C LEU A 87 13.72 6.69 -5.15
N SER A 88 12.73 5.85 -5.41
CA SER A 88 12.21 4.87 -4.44
C SER A 88 13.21 3.73 -4.19
N ARG A 89 14.17 3.52 -5.10
CA ARG A 89 15.26 2.54 -5.00
C ARG A 89 16.57 3.14 -4.47
N ARG A 90 16.58 4.41 -3.99
CA ARG A 90 17.78 4.93 -3.33
C ARG A 90 18.14 4.01 -2.16
N PRO A 91 19.38 3.52 -2.06
CA PRO A 91 19.80 2.70 -0.96
C PRO A 91 19.55 3.47 0.34
N ILE A 92 18.77 2.86 1.22
CA ILE A 92 18.63 3.31 2.59
C ILE A 92 19.99 3.10 3.22
N ASP A 93 20.58 4.17 3.68
CA ASP A 93 21.96 4.35 4.09
C ASP A 93 22.72 3.16 4.71
N ALA A 94 24.00 3.16 4.40
CA ALA A 94 25.07 2.27 4.77
C ALA A 94 25.36 2.14 6.30
N ALA A 95 24.33 2.01 7.13
CA ALA A 95 24.49 1.77 8.56
C ALA A 95 24.30 0.29 8.96
N ASP A 96 23.92 -0.58 8.01
CA ASP A 96 23.67 -2.01 8.29
C ASP A 96 24.58 -2.91 7.42
N ALA A 97 25.89 -2.78 7.62
CA ALA A 97 26.94 -3.43 6.82
C ALA A 97 27.10 -4.95 7.13
N GLY A 98 26.14 -5.59 7.80
CA GLY A 98 26.25 -7.00 8.22
C GLY A 98 25.70 -8.04 7.23
N THR A 99 24.77 -7.69 6.35
CA THR A 99 24.17 -8.62 5.36
C THR A 99 23.81 -7.93 4.04
N ALA A 100 24.53 -6.89 3.67
CA ALA A 100 24.23 -5.93 2.59
C ALA A 100 24.36 -6.49 1.15
N GLY A 101 24.57 -7.78 0.94
CA GLY A 101 24.93 -8.34 -0.37
C GLY A 101 23.86 -9.18 -1.08
N ALA A 102 22.93 -9.79 -0.40
CA ALA A 102 22.00 -10.72 -1.03
C ALA A 102 20.65 -10.05 -1.35
N THR A 103 20.41 -9.76 -2.62
CA THR A 103 19.04 -9.55 -3.10
C THR A 103 18.29 -10.86 -2.91
N PRO A 104 17.12 -10.88 -2.22
CA PRO A 104 16.37 -12.11 -2.07
C PRO A 104 15.97 -12.62 -3.46
N ASP A 105 16.33 -13.87 -3.77
CA ASP A 105 15.87 -14.53 -4.97
C ASP A 105 14.45 -15.03 -4.72
N LEU A 106 13.46 -14.30 -5.26
CA LEU A 106 12.05 -14.65 -5.14
C LEU A 106 11.63 -15.79 -6.09
N LYS A 107 12.56 -16.31 -6.92
CA LYS A 107 12.25 -17.33 -7.93
C LYS A 107 11.66 -18.60 -7.31
N VAL A 108 12.27 -19.10 -6.21
CA VAL A 108 11.76 -20.28 -5.49
C VAL A 108 10.34 -20.04 -5.00
N LEU A 109 10.04 -18.85 -4.52
CA LEU A 109 8.72 -18.46 -4.05
C LEU A 109 7.71 -18.38 -5.22
N HIS A 110 8.09 -17.78 -6.35
CA HIS A 110 7.24 -17.74 -7.55
C HIS A 110 6.94 -19.14 -8.10
N ASP A 111 7.96 -20.02 -8.15
CA ASP A 111 7.77 -21.41 -8.58
C ASP A 111 6.82 -22.17 -7.64
N ALA A 112 6.93 -21.96 -6.33
CA ALA A 112 6.02 -22.57 -5.34
C ALA A 112 4.58 -22.01 -5.48
N ILE A 113 4.42 -20.71 -5.71
CA ILE A 113 3.12 -20.07 -5.96
C ILE A 113 2.46 -20.65 -7.22
N SER A 114 3.23 -20.79 -8.30
CA SER A 114 2.71 -21.35 -9.56
C SER A 114 2.18 -22.75 -9.42
N ARG A 115 2.78 -23.57 -8.54
CA ARG A 115 2.43 -24.96 -8.26
C ARG A 115 1.42 -25.13 -7.11
N PHE A 116 0.95 -24.04 -6.51
CA PHE A 116 0.07 -24.09 -5.32
C PHE A 116 0.69 -24.83 -4.13
N SER A 117 2.01 -24.78 -3.95
CA SER A 117 2.73 -25.46 -2.87
C SER A 117 2.75 -24.59 -1.59
N CYS A 118 1.70 -24.69 -0.76
CA CYS A 118 1.60 -23.93 0.50
C CYS A 118 2.83 -24.17 1.41
N SER A 119 3.24 -25.43 1.54
CA SER A 119 4.37 -25.79 2.42
C SER A 119 5.70 -25.19 1.97
N GLU A 120 5.95 -25.14 0.65
CA GLU A 120 7.17 -24.54 0.12
C GLU A 120 7.15 -23.02 0.27
N ILE A 121 5.98 -22.37 0.07
CA ILE A 121 5.81 -20.93 0.31
C ILE A 121 6.11 -20.61 1.78
N GLU A 122 5.51 -21.34 2.72
CA GLU A 122 5.74 -21.13 4.15
C GLU A 122 7.19 -21.37 4.52
N ALA A 123 7.81 -22.45 4.03
CA ALA A 123 9.20 -22.77 4.29
C ALA A 123 10.15 -21.66 3.78
N GLU A 124 9.92 -21.16 2.56
CA GLU A 124 10.77 -20.13 1.98
C GLU A 124 10.57 -18.76 2.67
N LEU A 125 9.35 -18.38 2.99
CA LEU A 125 9.07 -17.18 3.77
C LEU A 125 9.70 -17.23 5.17
N ASN A 126 9.62 -18.38 5.85
CA ASN A 126 10.27 -18.59 7.15
C ASN A 126 11.80 -18.55 7.03
N ARG A 127 12.37 -19.13 5.97
CA ARG A 127 13.81 -19.05 5.68
C ARG A 127 14.25 -17.60 5.50
N MET A 128 13.51 -16.81 4.73
CA MET A 128 13.79 -15.38 4.55
C MET A 128 13.69 -14.62 5.88
N ALA A 129 12.67 -14.90 6.68
CA ALA A 129 12.51 -14.26 8.00
C ALA A 129 13.65 -14.59 8.97
N ALA A 130 14.26 -15.76 8.85
CA ALA A 130 15.44 -16.14 9.65
C ALA A 130 16.74 -15.46 9.18
N LEU A 131 16.83 -15.12 7.88
CA LEU A 131 18.03 -14.55 7.27
C LEU A 131 18.06 -13.02 7.28
N PHE A 132 16.90 -12.38 7.22
CA PHE A 132 16.81 -10.93 7.09
C PHE A 132 16.34 -10.29 8.40
N PRO A 133 16.96 -9.18 8.85
CA PRO A 133 16.38 -8.31 9.87
C PRO A 133 14.95 -7.87 9.47
N ALA A 134 14.10 -7.60 10.44
CA ALA A 134 12.68 -7.26 10.22
C ALA A 134 12.46 -6.18 9.16
N ARG A 135 13.26 -5.11 9.21
CA ARG A 135 13.23 -4.02 8.24
C ARG A 135 13.54 -4.50 6.83
N ASN A 136 14.61 -5.27 6.65
CA ASN A 136 15.01 -5.79 5.34
C ASN A 136 13.99 -6.81 4.82
N LEU A 137 13.43 -7.65 5.67
CA LEU A 137 12.35 -8.57 5.32
C LEU A 137 11.14 -7.82 4.76
N ILE A 138 10.73 -6.73 5.40
CA ILE A 138 9.60 -5.91 4.91
C ILE A 138 9.92 -5.26 3.58
N HIS A 139 11.03 -4.50 3.49
CA HIS A 139 11.31 -3.69 2.30
C HIS A 139 11.81 -4.48 1.10
N ARG A 140 12.50 -5.61 1.32
CA ARG A 140 13.13 -6.40 0.24
C ARG A 140 12.36 -7.65 -0.14
N VAL A 141 11.46 -8.13 0.73
CA VAL A 141 10.68 -9.36 0.47
C VAL A 141 9.19 -9.07 0.46
N ILE A 142 8.62 -8.62 1.59
CA ILE A 142 7.16 -8.56 1.75
C ILE A 142 6.54 -7.51 0.83
N VAL A 143 7.06 -6.28 0.85
CA VAL A 143 6.51 -5.18 0.03
C VAL A 143 6.65 -5.46 -1.48
N PRO A 144 7.82 -5.88 -2.01
CA PRO A 144 7.94 -6.28 -3.41
C PRO A 144 7.00 -7.42 -3.79
N LEU A 145 6.95 -8.49 -2.99
CA LEU A 145 6.08 -9.65 -3.23
C LEU A 145 4.60 -9.24 -3.29
N MET A 146 4.13 -8.43 -2.33
CA MET A 146 2.75 -7.94 -2.33
C MET A 146 2.43 -7.02 -3.50
N THR A 147 3.40 -6.25 -3.97
CA THR A 147 3.26 -5.42 -5.17
C THR A 147 3.13 -6.28 -6.41
N GLU A 148 4.02 -7.26 -6.57
CA GLU A 148 4.00 -8.20 -7.70
C GLU A 148 2.73 -9.04 -7.73
N LEU A 149 2.25 -9.52 -6.57
CA LEU A 149 0.97 -10.23 -6.44
C LEU A 149 -0.21 -9.36 -6.87
N GLY A 150 -0.24 -8.11 -6.42
CA GLY A 150 -1.28 -7.15 -6.80
C GLY A 150 -1.27 -6.84 -8.30
N GLU A 151 -0.09 -6.65 -8.89
CA GLU A 151 0.07 -6.43 -10.32
C GLU A 151 -0.24 -7.69 -11.14
N GLY A 152 0.24 -8.86 -10.72
CA GLY A 152 -0.01 -10.14 -11.38
C GLY A 152 -1.49 -10.53 -11.38
N TRP A 153 -2.17 -10.32 -10.25
CA TRP A 153 -3.63 -10.47 -10.17
C TRP A 153 -4.33 -9.51 -11.13
N TYR A 154 -3.86 -8.29 -11.19
CA TYR A 154 -4.44 -7.24 -12.02
C TYR A 154 -4.28 -7.53 -13.52
N ARG A 155 -3.14 -8.09 -13.94
CA ARG A 155 -2.88 -8.53 -15.33
C ARG A 155 -3.58 -9.84 -15.68
N GLY A 156 -4.13 -10.56 -14.68
CA GLY A 156 -4.71 -11.88 -14.87
C GLY A 156 -3.70 -13.02 -14.95
N ASP A 157 -2.43 -12.74 -14.62
CA ASP A 157 -1.34 -13.73 -14.60
C ASP A 157 -1.41 -14.62 -13.34
N LEU A 158 -2.08 -14.12 -12.29
CA LEU A 158 -2.27 -14.80 -11.02
C LEU A 158 -3.76 -15.11 -10.75
N ARG A 159 -4.02 -16.34 -10.32
CA ARG A 159 -5.36 -16.74 -9.88
C ARG A 159 -5.64 -16.20 -8.48
N VAL A 160 -6.90 -15.86 -8.20
CA VAL A 160 -7.35 -15.42 -6.87
C VAL A 160 -6.91 -16.39 -5.76
N ALA A 161 -6.97 -17.71 -6.02
CA ALA A 161 -6.55 -18.72 -5.05
C ALA A 161 -5.04 -18.66 -4.74
N GLN A 162 -4.19 -18.29 -5.69
CA GLN A 162 -2.75 -18.11 -5.47
C GLN A 162 -2.48 -16.89 -4.60
N GLU A 163 -3.16 -15.76 -4.89
CA GLU A 163 -3.10 -14.56 -4.06
C GLU A 163 -3.53 -14.86 -2.61
N HIS A 164 -4.68 -15.52 -2.42
CA HIS A 164 -5.16 -15.90 -1.09
C HIS A 164 -4.19 -16.79 -0.33
N MET A 165 -3.58 -17.76 -1.00
CA MET A 165 -2.60 -18.67 -0.40
C MET A 165 -1.37 -17.91 0.11
N VAL A 166 -0.79 -17.03 -0.70
CA VAL A 166 0.37 -16.21 -0.29
C VAL A 166 -0.03 -15.21 0.80
N SER A 167 -1.17 -14.57 0.67
CA SER A 167 -1.70 -13.65 1.67
C SER A 167 -1.90 -14.33 3.02
N ALA A 168 -2.40 -15.57 3.05
CA ALA A 168 -2.54 -16.36 4.28
C ALA A 168 -1.17 -16.65 4.91
N ALA A 169 -0.20 -17.13 4.13
CA ALA A 169 1.15 -17.42 4.61
C ALA A 169 1.86 -16.16 5.15
N LEU A 170 1.79 -15.04 4.44
CA LEU A 170 2.35 -13.77 4.88
C LEU A 170 1.69 -13.24 6.17
N ARG A 171 0.36 -13.34 6.28
CA ARG A 171 -0.36 -12.93 7.49
C ARG A 171 0.10 -13.74 8.69
N ASN A 172 0.23 -15.05 8.54
CA ASN A 172 0.70 -15.94 9.60
C ASN A 172 2.13 -15.60 10.03
N LEU A 173 3.04 -15.43 9.07
CA LEU A 173 4.43 -15.07 9.34
C LEU A 173 4.55 -13.71 10.04
N VAL A 174 4.03 -12.65 9.42
CA VAL A 174 4.18 -11.29 9.95
C VAL A 174 3.46 -11.14 11.28
N GLY A 175 2.26 -11.73 11.43
CA GLY A 175 1.54 -11.76 12.70
C GLY A 175 2.30 -12.51 13.80
N SER A 176 3.04 -13.56 13.47
CA SER A 176 3.90 -14.26 14.42
C SER A 176 5.11 -13.41 14.83
N LEU A 177 5.73 -12.71 13.87
CA LEU A 177 6.84 -11.81 14.16
C LEU A 177 6.40 -10.59 14.99
N VAL A 178 5.22 -10.03 14.74
CA VAL A 178 4.66 -8.97 15.61
C VAL A 178 4.55 -9.45 17.06
N ARG A 179 4.06 -10.67 17.29
CA ARG A 179 3.97 -11.26 18.63
C ARG A 179 5.34 -11.53 19.24
N LEU A 180 6.29 -11.99 18.44
CA LEU A 180 7.66 -12.26 18.89
C LEU A 180 8.39 -10.98 19.36
N PHE A 181 8.15 -9.86 18.68
CA PHE A 181 8.72 -8.58 19.04
C PHE A 181 7.97 -7.86 20.17
N ALA A 182 6.78 -8.35 20.58
CA ALA A 182 5.98 -7.74 21.63
C ALA A 182 6.78 -7.68 22.94
N ARG A 183 6.88 -6.48 23.52
CA ARG A 183 7.55 -6.26 24.83
C ARG A 183 6.54 -6.23 25.94
N THR A 184 6.92 -6.78 27.09
CA THR A 184 6.08 -6.83 28.29
C THR A 184 5.95 -5.46 28.98
N GLN A 185 6.94 -4.59 28.87
CA GLN A 185 6.96 -3.25 29.45
C GLN A 185 7.60 -2.24 28.49
N PRO A 186 6.90 -1.86 27.41
CA PRO A 186 7.41 -0.86 26.48
C PRO A 186 7.34 0.54 27.10
N LYS A 187 8.33 1.40 26.75
CA LYS A 187 8.31 2.81 27.15
C LYS A 187 7.23 3.60 26.43
N THR A 188 6.99 3.28 25.17
CA THR A 188 5.98 3.91 24.31
C THR A 188 5.14 2.82 23.67
N SER A 189 3.83 2.98 23.71
CA SER A 189 2.85 2.02 23.22
C SER A 189 2.07 2.59 22.02
N LEU A 190 2.01 1.82 20.95
CA LEU A 190 1.26 2.16 19.74
C LEU A 190 0.14 1.15 19.50
N LEU A 191 -1.00 1.65 19.04
CA LEU A 191 -2.16 0.84 18.67
C LEU A 191 -2.30 0.86 17.14
N PHE A 192 -2.45 -0.32 16.54
CA PHE A 192 -2.55 -0.50 15.09
C PHE A 192 -3.90 -1.10 14.71
N ALA A 193 -4.61 -0.42 13.78
CA ALA A 193 -5.91 -0.87 13.31
C ALA A 193 -6.22 -0.35 11.90
N THR A 194 -7.26 -0.92 11.26
CA THR A 194 -7.93 -0.25 10.16
C THR A 194 -9.37 0.11 10.54
N PRO A 195 -9.87 1.27 10.10
CA PRO A 195 -11.23 1.70 10.43
C PRO A 195 -12.27 0.86 9.68
N LYS A 196 -13.53 0.94 10.11
CA LYS A 196 -14.66 0.25 9.51
C LYS A 196 -14.73 0.48 8.00
N GLY A 197 -14.88 -0.62 7.26
CA GLY A 197 -14.90 -0.63 5.80
C GLY A 197 -13.53 -0.83 5.14
N GLU A 198 -12.43 -0.82 5.91
CA GLU A 198 -11.10 -1.05 5.39
C GLU A 198 -10.60 -2.45 5.74
N MET A 199 -10.42 -3.29 4.71
CA MET A 199 -10.01 -4.69 4.83
C MET A 199 -8.54 -4.94 4.46
N HIS A 200 -7.82 -3.92 3.94
CA HIS A 200 -6.43 -4.09 3.54
C HIS A 200 -5.52 -4.10 4.77
N GLU A 201 -5.02 -5.29 5.10
CA GLU A 201 -4.32 -5.57 6.35
C GLU A 201 -2.80 -5.38 6.28
N PHE A 202 -2.18 -5.69 5.13
CA PHE A 202 -0.71 -5.84 5.08
C PHE A 202 0.06 -4.58 5.42
N GLY A 203 -0.42 -3.40 5.00
CA GLY A 203 0.23 -2.14 5.34
C GLY A 203 0.32 -1.90 6.84
N ILE A 204 -0.79 -2.12 7.55
CA ILE A 204 -0.85 -1.91 8.99
C ILE A 204 -0.09 -3.01 9.76
N LEU A 205 -0.09 -4.23 9.24
CA LEU A 205 0.62 -5.36 9.83
C LEU A 205 2.15 -5.19 9.71
N CYS A 206 2.65 -4.73 8.56
CA CYS A 206 4.05 -4.35 8.37
C CYS A 206 4.45 -3.17 9.28
N ALA A 207 3.57 -2.17 9.43
CA ALA A 207 3.79 -1.05 10.33
C ALA A 207 3.93 -1.51 11.79
N ALA A 208 3.07 -2.42 12.24
CA ALA A 208 3.14 -3.01 13.58
C ALA A 208 4.43 -3.82 13.78
N MET A 209 4.85 -4.58 12.77
CA MET A 209 6.10 -5.35 12.81
C MET A 209 7.32 -4.43 12.93
N LEU A 210 7.38 -3.33 12.16
CA LEU A 210 8.46 -2.34 12.25
C LEU A 210 8.53 -1.71 13.64
N ALA A 211 7.39 -1.30 14.20
CA ALA A 211 7.33 -0.72 15.55
C ALA A 211 7.84 -1.71 16.61
N GLY A 212 7.38 -2.96 16.56
CA GLY A 212 7.80 -4.01 17.49
C GLY A 212 9.29 -4.34 17.37
N ALA A 213 9.78 -4.51 16.15
CA ALA A 213 11.20 -4.76 15.87
C ALA A 213 12.08 -3.59 16.34
N GLY A 214 11.59 -2.34 16.23
CA GLY A 214 12.23 -1.14 16.76
C GLY A 214 12.19 -1.03 18.29
N GLY A 215 11.53 -1.96 18.98
CA GLY A 215 11.48 -2.04 20.44
C GLY A 215 10.35 -1.23 21.08
N LEU A 216 9.38 -0.77 20.30
CA LEU A 216 8.19 -0.08 20.79
C LEU A 216 7.07 -1.09 21.17
N GLY A 217 6.14 -0.66 22.01
CA GLY A 217 4.96 -1.43 22.37
C GLY A 217 3.96 -1.49 21.22
N VAL A 218 3.41 -2.66 20.95
CA VAL A 218 2.46 -2.89 19.87
C VAL A 218 1.18 -3.51 20.38
N ALA A 219 0.07 -2.80 20.22
CA ALA A 219 -1.28 -3.33 20.35
C ALA A 219 -1.90 -3.44 18.94
N TYR A 220 -1.86 -4.63 18.35
CA TYR A 220 -2.45 -4.87 17.03
C TYR A 220 -3.88 -5.37 17.17
N LEU A 221 -4.84 -4.57 16.70
CA LEU A 221 -6.28 -4.90 16.79
C LEU A 221 -6.84 -5.54 15.53
N GLY A 222 -6.14 -5.44 14.39
CA GLY A 222 -6.63 -5.98 13.12
C GLY A 222 -7.40 -4.97 12.28
N VAL A 223 -8.29 -5.51 11.43
CA VAL A 223 -8.96 -4.74 10.38
C VAL A 223 -10.44 -4.52 10.64
N ASN A 224 -11.02 -3.51 9.95
CA ASN A 224 -12.45 -3.27 9.88
C ASN A 224 -13.12 -2.98 11.23
N LEU A 225 -12.48 -2.17 12.07
CA LEU A 225 -12.98 -1.85 13.41
C LEU A 225 -13.83 -0.57 13.43
N PRO A 226 -14.96 -0.58 14.15
CA PRO A 226 -15.72 0.65 14.43
C PRO A 226 -14.86 1.69 15.16
N SER A 227 -15.08 2.98 14.86
CA SER A 227 -14.37 4.08 15.52
C SER A 227 -14.44 4.04 17.04
N ALA A 228 -15.61 3.69 17.61
CA ALA A 228 -15.81 3.59 19.05
C ALA A 228 -14.88 2.54 19.70
N GLU A 229 -14.69 1.39 19.04
CA GLU A 229 -13.81 0.33 19.54
C GLU A 229 -12.33 0.75 19.52
N ILE A 230 -11.91 1.44 18.46
CA ILE A 230 -10.52 1.97 18.35
C ILE A 230 -10.26 3.00 19.46
N ILE A 231 -11.20 3.92 19.69
CA ILE A 231 -11.10 4.96 20.71
C ILE A 231 -11.06 4.34 22.13
N ASP A 232 -11.94 3.38 22.40
CA ASP A 232 -12.00 2.71 23.71
C ASP A 232 -10.72 1.90 23.96
N ALA A 233 -10.25 1.15 22.97
CA ALA A 233 -9.00 0.42 23.06
C ALA A 233 -7.79 1.34 23.28
N ALA A 234 -7.71 2.48 22.57
CA ALA A 234 -6.64 3.44 22.76
C ALA A 234 -6.60 3.99 24.21
N ARG A 235 -7.78 4.29 24.78
CA ARG A 235 -7.89 4.74 26.18
C ARG A 235 -7.48 3.65 27.18
N LYS A 236 -7.97 2.42 26.99
CA LYS A 236 -7.71 1.30 27.89
C LYS A 236 -6.26 0.81 27.85
N THR A 237 -5.64 0.85 26.68
CA THR A 237 -4.22 0.46 26.52
C THR A 237 -3.25 1.57 26.89
N GLY A 238 -3.72 2.80 27.04
CA GLY A 238 -2.87 3.98 27.25
C GLY A 238 -1.99 4.27 26.02
N ALA A 239 -2.47 3.95 24.81
CA ALA A 239 -1.68 4.14 23.60
C ALA A 239 -1.32 5.61 23.38
N GLU A 240 -0.03 5.88 23.22
CA GLU A 240 0.47 7.23 22.92
C GLU A 240 0.25 7.60 21.45
N VAL A 241 0.19 6.58 20.59
CA VAL A 241 -0.05 6.74 19.15
C VAL A 241 -1.08 5.72 18.67
N VAL A 242 -2.06 6.17 17.90
CA VAL A 242 -2.94 5.31 17.11
C VAL A 242 -2.52 5.40 15.66
N VAL A 243 -2.14 4.27 15.07
CA VAL A 243 -1.74 4.16 13.67
C VAL A 243 -2.87 3.50 12.88
N LEU A 244 -3.36 4.18 11.86
CA LEU A 244 -4.42 3.67 10.99
C LEU A 244 -3.90 3.50 9.56
N SER A 245 -4.33 2.42 8.89
CA SER A 245 -4.16 2.26 7.46
C SER A 245 -5.50 2.43 6.75
N VAL A 246 -5.54 3.26 5.72
CA VAL A 246 -6.74 3.56 4.92
C VAL A 246 -6.36 3.52 3.44
N LYS A 247 -6.91 2.57 2.68
CA LYS A 247 -6.68 2.48 1.23
C LYS A 247 -7.84 3.14 0.47
N ALA A 248 -7.58 4.29 -0.10
CA ALA A 248 -8.57 5.19 -0.69
C ALA A 248 -9.44 4.62 -1.82
N ALA A 249 -9.06 3.52 -2.44
CA ALA A 249 -9.79 2.95 -3.57
C ALA A 249 -11.17 2.35 -3.20
N VAL A 250 -11.38 2.02 -1.92
CA VAL A 250 -12.57 1.32 -1.42
C VAL A 250 -13.42 2.21 -0.50
N SER A 251 -12.84 3.26 0.03
CA SER A 251 -13.31 3.89 1.26
C SER A 251 -13.86 5.31 1.09
N GLY A 252 -14.74 5.57 0.16
CA GLY A 252 -15.41 6.86 -0.01
C GLY A 252 -15.73 7.65 1.29
N LYS A 253 -16.72 8.50 1.26
CA LYS A 253 -17.16 9.37 2.38
C LYS A 253 -17.35 8.65 3.74
N ALA A 254 -17.63 7.33 3.74
CA ALA A 254 -17.85 6.57 4.97
C ALA A 254 -16.58 6.42 5.81
N SER A 255 -15.43 6.10 5.19
CA SER A 255 -14.15 5.95 5.93
C SER A 255 -13.60 7.27 6.43
N MET A 256 -13.83 8.35 5.69
CA MET A 256 -13.47 9.69 6.17
C MET A 256 -14.31 10.08 7.40
N LYS A 257 -15.59 9.74 7.42
CA LYS A 257 -16.44 9.95 8.60
C LYS A 257 -15.95 9.17 9.83
N GLU A 258 -15.51 7.92 9.63
CA GLU A 258 -14.90 7.13 10.72
C GLU A 258 -13.58 7.75 11.17
N LEU A 259 -12.74 8.23 10.25
CA LEU A 259 -11.48 8.90 10.59
C LEU A 259 -11.71 10.18 11.40
N HIS A 260 -12.68 11.02 11.03
CA HIS A 260 -13.04 12.20 11.80
C HIS A 260 -13.50 11.83 13.21
N ARG A 261 -14.38 10.84 13.36
CA ARG A 261 -14.83 10.36 14.68
C ARG A 261 -13.66 9.89 15.55
N ILE A 262 -12.72 9.14 14.97
CA ILE A 262 -11.52 8.70 15.68
C ILE A 262 -10.69 9.91 16.09
N SER A 263 -10.43 10.83 15.17
CA SER A 263 -9.65 12.05 15.43
C SER A 263 -10.21 12.89 16.57
N GLU A 264 -11.54 13.05 16.62
CA GLU A 264 -12.23 13.82 17.67
C GLU A 264 -12.34 13.05 19.01
N GLY A 265 -12.49 11.73 18.94
CA GLY A 265 -12.73 10.89 20.11
C GLY A 265 -11.49 10.46 20.88
N LEU A 266 -10.31 10.49 20.26
CA LEU A 266 -9.05 10.13 20.91
C LEU A 266 -8.64 11.17 21.98
N PRO A 267 -7.97 10.77 23.07
CA PRO A 267 -7.38 11.70 24.04
C PRO A 267 -6.48 12.73 23.36
N ALA A 268 -6.42 13.95 23.88
CA ALA A 268 -5.57 15.02 23.33
C ALA A 268 -4.07 14.67 23.33
N SER A 269 -3.65 13.82 24.27
CA SER A 269 -2.28 13.32 24.41
C SER A 269 -1.93 12.19 23.42
N THR A 270 -2.92 11.58 22.77
CA THR A 270 -2.70 10.47 21.83
C THR A 270 -2.50 11.02 20.41
N GLU A 271 -1.37 10.77 19.79
CA GLU A 271 -1.14 11.11 18.38
C GLU A 271 -1.98 10.19 17.48
N LEU A 272 -2.45 10.72 16.36
CA LEU A 272 -3.12 9.93 15.32
C LEU A 272 -2.27 9.96 14.05
N TRP A 273 -1.85 8.79 13.59
CA TRP A 273 -1.09 8.63 12.35
C TRP A 273 -1.92 7.87 11.32
N VAL A 274 -1.91 8.31 10.08
CA VAL A 274 -2.69 7.70 9.00
C VAL A 274 -1.82 7.47 7.78
N GLY A 275 -1.74 6.21 7.34
CA GLY A 275 -1.01 5.78 6.15
C GLY A 275 -1.88 5.02 5.15
N GLY A 276 -1.25 4.51 4.08
CA GLY A 276 -1.91 3.67 3.06
C GLY A 276 -2.69 4.46 2.00
N VAL A 277 -2.77 5.77 2.11
CA VAL A 277 -3.52 6.64 1.20
C VAL A 277 -2.66 7.08 0.03
N HIS A 278 -3.21 6.90 -1.19
CA HIS A 278 -2.56 7.37 -2.42
C HIS A 278 -3.37 8.47 -3.15
N SER A 279 -4.57 8.79 -2.66
CA SER A 279 -5.41 9.83 -3.25
C SER A 279 -5.09 11.22 -2.70
N PRO A 280 -4.68 12.20 -3.54
CA PRO A 280 -4.41 13.57 -3.10
C PRO A 280 -5.60 14.24 -2.40
N HIS A 281 -6.83 13.89 -2.81
CA HIS A 281 -8.04 14.42 -2.19
C HIS A 281 -8.18 13.95 -0.74
N ILE A 282 -7.96 12.66 -0.49
CA ILE A 282 -8.06 12.08 0.86
C ILE A 282 -6.90 12.56 1.73
N VAL A 283 -5.70 12.68 1.18
CA VAL A 283 -4.57 13.30 1.91
C VAL A 283 -4.94 14.70 2.38
N LYS A 284 -5.56 15.52 1.51
CA LYS A 284 -6.03 16.85 1.89
C LYS A 284 -7.07 16.80 3.00
N GLU A 285 -8.00 15.86 2.96
CA GLU A 285 -9.00 15.69 4.02
C GLU A 285 -8.36 15.22 5.33
N ILE A 286 -7.37 14.30 5.29
CA ILE A 286 -6.61 13.89 6.48
C ILE A 286 -5.94 15.10 7.14
N THR A 287 -5.37 16.00 6.35
CA THR A 287 -4.70 17.20 6.87
C THR A 287 -5.67 18.23 7.50
N THR A 288 -6.98 18.09 7.30
CA THR A 288 -7.99 18.89 8.04
C THR A 288 -8.27 18.34 9.44
N THR A 289 -7.81 17.15 9.73
CA THR A 289 -7.87 16.54 11.06
C THR A 289 -6.54 16.79 11.79
N ARG A 290 -6.45 16.36 13.04
CA ARG A 290 -5.17 16.36 13.80
C ARG A 290 -4.24 15.21 13.41
N ALA A 291 -4.60 14.41 12.41
CA ALA A 291 -3.84 13.25 12.00
C ALA A 291 -2.56 13.63 11.26
N ARG A 292 -1.46 12.96 11.59
CA ARG A 292 -0.22 12.99 10.84
C ARG A 292 -0.32 12.01 9.67
N TYR A 293 -0.17 12.51 8.46
CA TYR A 293 -0.15 11.67 7.27
C TYR A 293 1.21 11.01 7.06
N LEU A 294 1.21 9.68 6.93
CA LEU A 294 2.38 8.86 6.63
C LEU A 294 2.29 8.40 5.17
N ARG A 295 3.11 8.98 4.31
CA ARG A 295 3.09 8.69 2.88
C ARG A 295 3.48 7.25 2.55
N ASP A 296 4.47 6.73 3.25
CA ASP A 296 5.08 5.41 3.04
C ASP A 296 5.69 4.86 4.34
N LEU A 297 6.19 3.63 4.30
CA LEU A 297 6.84 2.99 5.45
C LEU A 297 8.15 3.67 5.86
N THR A 298 8.84 4.38 4.95
CA THR A 298 10.06 5.13 5.29
C THR A 298 9.73 6.31 6.20
N ILE A 299 8.64 7.03 5.91
CA ILE A 299 8.17 8.11 6.79
C ILE A 299 7.68 7.53 8.13
N LEU A 300 7.01 6.37 8.13
CA LEU A 300 6.67 5.68 9.37
C LEU A 300 7.93 5.38 10.21
N GLU A 301 8.99 4.85 9.61
CA GLU A 301 10.25 4.55 10.32
C GLU A 301 10.88 5.80 10.94
N GLN A 302 10.85 6.93 10.24
CA GLN A 302 11.33 8.21 10.78
C GLN A 302 10.53 8.63 12.02
N GLU A 303 9.21 8.48 11.98
CA GLU A 303 8.35 8.79 13.11
C GLU A 303 8.52 7.78 14.27
N LEU A 304 8.69 6.49 13.97
CA LEU A 304 9.02 5.49 14.99
C LEU A 304 10.38 5.77 15.65
N ALA A 305 11.39 6.20 14.87
CA ALA A 305 12.69 6.63 15.40
C ALA A 305 12.56 7.84 16.31
N ARG A 306 11.69 8.81 16.00
CA ARG A 306 11.36 9.94 16.89
C ARG A 306 10.83 9.49 18.25
N LEU A 307 10.08 8.39 18.29
CA LEU A 307 9.58 7.77 19.52
C LEU A 307 10.62 6.86 20.23
N GLY A 308 11.83 6.76 19.68
CA GLY A 308 12.93 5.99 20.25
C GLY A 308 13.09 4.57 19.71
N ALA A 309 12.45 4.23 18.58
CA ALA A 309 12.71 2.98 17.88
C ALA A 309 14.17 2.93 17.42
N ARG A 310 14.76 1.73 17.47
CA ARG A 310 16.13 1.45 17.00
C ARG A 310 16.06 0.34 15.97
N PHE A 311 16.48 0.64 14.75
CA PHE A 311 16.50 -0.30 13.64
C PHE A 311 17.91 -0.78 13.34
#